data_b23212cc49826ee3a60d4650e93f7fb2
#
_entry.id   b23212cc49826ee3a60d4650e93f7fb2
#
_cell.length_a   1.000
_cell.length_b   1.000
_cell.length_c   1.000
_cell.angle_alpha   90.00
_cell.angle_beta   90.00
_cell.angle_gamma   90.00
#
_symmetry.space_group_name_H-M   'P 1'
#
loop_
_entity.id
_entity.type
_entity.pdbx_description
1 polymer ?
#
loop_
_entity_poly.entity_id
_entity_poly.type
_entity_poly.pdbx_seq_one_letter_code
_entity_poly.pdbx_strand_id
1 'polypeptide(L)'
;ALPKTHRNNRSEILPMQFQTPVNLPTSPQRLAPESHAVLLGSCFAQHIGERMVQSLPDGHVVLNPCGTLYNPHSLLQTAQWLTTEGQGPTADLCFEGRDGLWHHRLFSTDVSAPSRNECWEQVQERIKAAHTVAQRMTHLFVTLSTDHVYRLRADESVIVANCHKEPAAHFREEILPLAQMVEQWSAWMAQLD
;
A
#
# COMPACT_ATOMS: atom_id res chain seq x y z
N ALA A 1 56.08 -25.04 50.77
CA ALA A 1 55.73 -23.82 50.05
C ALA A 1 54.91 -24.19 48.83
N LEU A 2 53.61 -23.86 48.85
CA LEU A 2 52.66 -24.05 47.68
C LEU A 2 52.62 -22.77 46.84
N PRO A 3 52.65 -22.85 45.54
CA PRO A 3 52.53 -21.66 44.68
C PRO A 3 51.11 -21.11 44.65
N LYS A 4 50.98 -19.81 44.92
CA LYS A 4 49.72 -19.05 44.77
C LYS A 4 49.48 -18.80 43.29
N THR A 5 48.51 -19.51 42.71
CA THR A 5 48.00 -19.20 41.37
C THR A 5 47.03 -17.99 41.47
N HIS A 6 47.50 -16.83 41.05
CA HIS A 6 46.60 -15.69 40.78
C HIS A 6 45.83 -15.97 39.52
N ARG A 7 44.55 -16.32 39.66
CA ARG A 7 43.59 -16.28 38.56
C ARG A 7 43.21 -14.81 38.29
N ASN A 8 43.78 -14.24 37.24
CA ASN A 8 43.32 -12.97 36.71
C ASN A 8 42.00 -13.22 35.99
N ASN A 9 40.88 -13.03 36.69
CA ASN A 9 39.56 -13.02 36.12
C ASN A 9 39.30 -11.61 35.54
N ARG A 10 39.93 -11.29 34.39
CA ARG A 10 39.47 -10.17 33.59
C ARG A 10 38.23 -10.67 32.83
N SER A 11 37.06 -10.28 33.30
CA SER A 11 35.85 -10.37 32.49
C SER A 11 36.06 -9.56 31.18
N GLU A 12 36.22 -10.25 30.07
CA GLU A 12 36.20 -9.60 28.77
C GLU A 12 34.83 -8.95 28.61
N ILE A 13 34.77 -7.64 28.73
CA ILE A 13 33.61 -6.85 28.38
C ILE A 13 33.55 -6.90 26.87
N LEU A 14 32.70 -7.78 26.34
CA LEU A 14 32.40 -7.80 24.91
C LEU A 14 31.85 -6.41 24.50
N PRO A 15 32.39 -5.80 23.44
CA PRO A 15 31.91 -4.50 23.01
C PRO A 15 30.43 -4.60 22.68
N MET A 16 29.64 -3.69 23.23
CA MET A 16 28.20 -3.64 22.98
C MET A 16 27.97 -3.30 21.50
N GLN A 17 27.38 -4.22 20.78
CA GLN A 17 27.10 -4.05 19.35
C GLN A 17 25.74 -3.33 19.18
N PHE A 18 25.76 -2.07 18.76
CA PHE A 18 24.56 -1.25 18.55
C PHE A 18 23.90 -1.46 17.19
N GLN A 19 24.49 -2.30 16.33
CA GLN A 19 24.00 -2.60 14.99
C GLN A 19 24.00 -4.11 14.77
N THR A 20 22.90 -4.61 14.21
CA THR A 20 22.83 -5.98 13.73
C THR A 20 23.05 -5.95 12.20
N PRO A 21 24.19 -6.43 11.70
CA PRO A 21 24.39 -6.50 10.25
C PRO A 21 23.41 -7.50 9.64
N VAL A 22 22.68 -7.05 8.63
CA VAL A 22 21.77 -7.90 7.84
C VAL A 22 22.40 -8.14 6.49
N ASN A 23 22.71 -9.39 6.18
CA ASN A 23 23.18 -9.77 4.86
C ASN A 23 21.99 -9.85 3.92
N LEU A 24 21.83 -8.85 3.05
CA LEU A 24 20.81 -8.86 2.00
C LEU A 24 21.36 -9.59 0.77
N PRO A 25 20.67 -10.62 0.25
CA PRO A 25 21.04 -11.20 -1.01
C PRO A 25 20.87 -10.15 -2.13
N THR A 26 21.76 -10.21 -3.12
CA THR A 26 21.60 -9.36 -4.30
C THR A 26 20.33 -9.79 -5.05
N SER A 27 19.40 -8.87 -5.25
CA SER A 27 18.21 -9.13 -6.06
C SER A 27 18.63 -9.38 -7.51
N PRO A 28 18.13 -10.43 -8.16
CA PRO A 28 18.31 -10.61 -9.60
C PRO A 28 17.54 -9.56 -10.40
N GLN A 29 16.49 -8.98 -9.84
CA GLN A 29 15.69 -7.94 -10.45
C GLN A 29 16.27 -6.57 -10.06
N ARG A 30 16.49 -5.73 -11.05
CA ARG A 30 17.00 -4.38 -10.87
C ARG A 30 16.11 -3.39 -11.59
N LEU A 31 15.92 -2.22 -10.98
CA LEU A 31 15.34 -1.08 -11.67
C LEU A 31 16.37 -0.49 -12.63
N ALA A 32 15.95 -0.25 -13.84
CA ALA A 32 16.68 0.44 -14.89
C ALA A 32 15.95 1.74 -15.27
N PRO A 33 16.59 2.67 -16.00
CA PRO A 33 15.94 3.92 -16.40
C PRO A 33 14.62 3.71 -17.17
N GLU A 34 14.48 2.61 -17.92
CA GLU A 34 13.31 2.22 -18.69
C GLU A 34 12.24 1.46 -17.87
N SER A 35 12.51 1.20 -16.59
CA SER A 35 11.55 0.51 -15.72
C SER A 35 10.32 1.39 -15.45
N HIS A 36 9.15 0.75 -15.45
CA HIS A 36 7.89 1.35 -15.01
C HIS A 36 7.46 0.69 -13.71
N ALA A 37 7.39 1.45 -12.64
CA ALA A 37 7.12 0.96 -11.30
C ALA A 37 5.75 1.40 -10.80
N VAL A 38 5.00 0.46 -10.25
CA VAL A 38 3.75 0.70 -9.52
C VAL A 38 3.99 0.36 -8.05
N LEU A 39 3.73 1.30 -7.16
CA LEU A 39 3.84 1.11 -5.72
C LEU A 39 2.46 1.27 -5.08
N LEU A 40 2.02 0.24 -4.36
CA LEU A 40 0.75 0.21 -3.66
C LEU A 40 0.99 -0.14 -2.18
N GLY A 41 0.37 0.59 -1.28
CA GLY A 41 0.41 0.21 0.13
C GLY A 41 0.47 1.35 1.12
N SER A 42 1.17 1.10 2.21
CA SER A 42 1.29 1.96 3.38
C SER A 42 2.18 3.19 3.15
N CYS A 43 2.35 3.98 4.21
CA CYS A 43 3.31 5.10 4.21
C CYS A 43 4.75 4.66 3.88
N PHE A 44 5.10 3.39 4.11
CA PHE A 44 6.41 2.86 3.68
C PHE A 44 6.50 2.83 2.14
N ALA A 45 5.47 2.31 1.44
CA ALA A 45 5.42 2.37 -0.02
C ALA A 45 5.46 3.82 -0.52
N GLN A 46 4.76 4.74 0.18
CA GLN A 46 4.76 6.15 -0.13
C GLN A 46 6.19 6.73 -0.13
N HIS A 47 6.91 6.60 0.98
CA HIS A 47 8.25 7.18 1.09
C HIS A 47 9.30 6.55 0.16
N ILE A 48 9.20 5.25 -0.09
CA ILE A 48 10.08 4.59 -1.07
C ILE A 48 9.74 5.08 -2.48
N GLY A 49 8.46 5.16 -2.82
CA GLY A 49 8.00 5.62 -4.13
C GLY A 49 8.39 7.06 -4.42
N GLU A 50 8.32 7.98 -3.44
CA GLU A 50 8.78 9.36 -3.58
C GLU A 50 10.26 9.45 -3.97
N ARG A 51 11.10 8.56 -3.43
CA ARG A 51 12.51 8.46 -3.83
C ARG A 51 12.67 7.89 -5.23
N MET A 52 11.83 6.93 -5.61
CA MET A 52 11.84 6.35 -6.96
C MET A 52 11.40 7.37 -8.01
N VAL A 53 10.40 8.21 -7.73
CA VAL A 53 10.00 9.34 -8.60
C VAL A 53 11.17 10.30 -8.88
N GLN A 54 12.04 10.51 -7.88
CA GLN A 54 13.23 11.35 -8.06
C GLN A 54 14.36 10.67 -8.85
N SER A 55 14.33 9.37 -9.02
CA SER A 55 15.40 8.54 -9.59
C SER A 55 15.09 7.97 -10.96
N LEU A 56 13.82 7.83 -11.31
CA LEU A 56 13.35 7.35 -12.60
C LEU A 56 12.82 8.52 -13.46
N PRO A 57 12.74 8.35 -14.78
CA PRO A 57 12.17 9.38 -15.65
C PRO A 57 10.73 9.75 -15.28
N ASP A 58 10.32 10.97 -15.60
CA ASP A 58 8.96 11.45 -15.37
C ASP A 58 7.92 10.51 -16.01
N GLY A 59 6.87 10.22 -15.27
CA GLY A 59 5.80 9.32 -15.72
C GLY A 59 6.14 7.83 -15.70
N HIS A 60 7.27 7.43 -15.11
CA HIS A 60 7.65 6.03 -14.96
C HIS A 60 7.24 5.42 -13.61
N VAL A 61 6.72 6.20 -12.68
CA VAL A 61 6.32 5.73 -11.36
C VAL A 61 4.88 6.09 -11.07
N VAL A 62 4.10 5.10 -10.68
CA VAL A 62 2.78 5.26 -10.04
C VAL A 62 2.94 4.98 -8.56
N LEU A 63 2.48 5.91 -7.75
CA LEU A 63 2.58 5.83 -6.32
C LEU A 63 1.22 6.06 -5.68
N ASN A 64 0.68 5.01 -5.03
CA ASN A 64 -0.54 5.06 -4.25
C ASN A 64 -1.67 5.88 -4.91
N PRO A 65 -2.17 5.51 -6.08
CA PRO A 65 -3.17 6.32 -6.80
C PRO A 65 -4.47 6.52 -6.00
N CYS A 66 -4.82 5.56 -5.16
CA CYS A 66 -5.95 5.65 -4.22
C CYS A 66 -5.56 6.23 -2.84
N GLY A 67 -4.34 6.78 -2.72
CA GLY A 67 -3.72 7.16 -1.46
C GLY A 67 -3.17 5.95 -0.69
N THR A 68 -2.67 6.18 0.53
CA THR A 68 -2.11 5.10 1.35
C THR A 68 -3.18 4.12 1.81
N LEU A 69 -2.99 2.85 1.45
CA LEU A 69 -3.88 1.75 1.80
C LEU A 69 -3.12 0.67 2.59
N TYR A 70 -3.83 -0.05 3.45
CA TYR A 70 -3.18 -0.94 4.42
C TYR A 70 -3.61 -2.39 4.30
N ASN A 71 -4.84 -2.65 3.86
CA ASN A 71 -5.40 -4.00 3.79
C ASN A 71 -5.27 -4.60 2.39
N PRO A 72 -5.10 -5.92 2.28
CA PRO A 72 -4.85 -6.60 1.02
C PRO A 72 -6.03 -6.55 0.04
N HIS A 73 -7.27 -6.42 0.53
CA HIS A 73 -8.44 -6.31 -0.33
C HIS A 73 -8.45 -5.01 -1.13
N SER A 74 -8.30 -3.87 -0.45
CA SER A 74 -8.26 -2.55 -1.11
C SER A 74 -7.07 -2.40 -2.05
N LEU A 75 -5.92 -3.00 -1.70
CA LEU A 75 -4.73 -3.01 -2.55
C LEU A 75 -4.94 -3.86 -3.80
N LEU A 76 -5.53 -5.05 -3.66
CA LEU A 76 -5.86 -5.90 -4.81
C LEU A 76 -6.87 -5.23 -5.74
N GLN A 77 -7.92 -4.63 -5.18
CA GLN A 77 -8.91 -3.89 -5.95
C GLN A 77 -8.27 -2.76 -6.75
N THR A 78 -7.38 -1.99 -6.13
CA THR A 78 -6.61 -0.95 -6.83
C THR A 78 -5.77 -1.56 -7.95
N ALA A 79 -5.04 -2.65 -7.69
CA ALA A 79 -4.21 -3.31 -8.69
C ALA A 79 -5.04 -3.80 -9.89
N GLN A 80 -6.22 -4.36 -9.65
CA GLN A 80 -7.16 -4.78 -10.70
C GLN A 80 -7.62 -3.61 -11.57
N TRP A 81 -7.94 -2.46 -10.98
CA TRP A 81 -8.32 -1.27 -11.75
C TRP A 81 -7.20 -0.76 -12.65
N LEU A 82 -5.96 -0.94 -12.23
CA LEU A 82 -4.79 -0.51 -13.01
C LEU A 82 -4.43 -1.46 -14.15
N THR A 83 -4.83 -2.72 -14.07
CA THR A 83 -4.42 -3.76 -15.02
C THR A 83 -5.55 -4.31 -15.88
N THR A 84 -6.81 -4.05 -15.51
CA THR A 84 -7.98 -4.57 -16.23
C THR A 84 -8.77 -3.40 -16.84
N GLU A 85 -8.89 -3.40 -18.16
CA GLU A 85 -9.64 -2.37 -18.88
C GLU A 85 -11.13 -2.38 -18.49
N GLY A 86 -11.72 -1.20 -18.33
CA GLY A 86 -13.12 -1.03 -17.98
C GLY A 86 -13.47 -1.27 -16.52
N GLN A 87 -12.51 -1.67 -15.68
CA GLN A 87 -12.70 -1.73 -14.24
C GLN A 87 -12.25 -0.40 -13.58
N GLY A 88 -12.94 -0.02 -12.51
CA GLY A 88 -12.60 1.21 -11.78
C GLY A 88 -13.59 1.51 -10.67
N PRO A 89 -13.31 2.57 -9.90
CA PRO A 89 -14.24 3.10 -8.91
C PRO A 89 -15.50 3.67 -9.57
N THR A 90 -16.55 3.86 -8.79
CA THR A 90 -17.84 4.39 -9.24
C THR A 90 -18.26 5.62 -8.44
N ALA A 91 -18.92 6.59 -9.05
CA ALA A 91 -19.27 7.88 -8.46
C ALA A 91 -20.28 7.78 -7.28
N ASP A 92 -21.02 6.69 -7.18
CA ASP A 92 -22.00 6.44 -6.11
C ASP A 92 -21.32 6.22 -4.74
N LEU A 93 -20.05 5.87 -4.72
CA LEU A 93 -19.25 5.75 -3.50
C LEU A 93 -18.62 7.07 -3.02
N CYS A 94 -18.88 8.19 -3.71
CA CYS A 94 -18.58 9.52 -3.17
C CYS A 94 -19.59 9.91 -2.10
N PHE A 95 -19.11 10.46 -1.00
CA PHE A 95 -19.93 10.89 0.14
C PHE A 95 -19.37 12.16 0.79
N GLU A 96 -20.23 12.92 1.44
CA GLU A 96 -19.82 14.09 2.23
C GLU A 96 -19.38 13.65 3.63
N GLY A 97 -18.14 13.98 3.98
CA GLY A 97 -17.57 13.71 5.28
C GLY A 97 -17.99 14.70 6.36
N ARG A 98 -17.69 14.42 7.62
CA ARG A 98 -17.99 15.29 8.76
C ARG A 98 -17.18 16.60 8.77
N ASP A 99 -16.13 16.66 7.97
CA ASP A 99 -15.29 17.83 7.74
C ASP A 99 -15.85 18.77 6.67
N GLY A 100 -17.00 18.42 6.08
CA GLY A 100 -17.65 19.17 5.00
C GLY A 100 -16.99 19.03 3.65
N LEU A 101 -16.05 18.08 3.52
CA LEU A 101 -15.43 17.72 2.25
C LEU A 101 -16.07 16.45 1.68
N TRP A 102 -16.00 16.32 0.38
CA TRP A 102 -16.39 15.11 -0.32
C TRP A 102 -15.20 14.15 -0.43
N HIS A 103 -15.45 12.91 -0.10
CA HIS A 103 -14.49 11.80 -0.10
C HIS A 103 -15.04 10.65 -0.95
N HIS A 104 -14.18 9.66 -1.23
CA HIS A 104 -14.58 8.43 -1.89
C HIS A 104 -14.27 7.23 -0.99
N ARG A 105 -15.22 6.31 -0.79
CA ARG A 105 -15.12 5.15 0.13
C ARG A 105 -13.90 4.25 -0.09
N LEU A 106 -13.43 4.17 -1.33
CA LEU A 106 -12.33 3.27 -1.73
C LEU A 106 -10.98 4.00 -1.86
N PHE A 107 -10.90 5.25 -1.37
CA PHE A 107 -9.68 6.07 -1.38
C PHE A 107 -9.31 6.51 0.03
N SER A 108 -8.08 6.91 0.24
CA SER A 108 -7.67 7.49 1.51
C SER A 108 -8.11 8.97 1.62
N THR A 109 -7.99 9.55 2.81
CA THR A 109 -8.49 10.91 3.10
C THR A 109 -7.77 12.02 2.35
N ASP A 110 -6.61 11.76 1.76
CA ASP A 110 -5.90 12.74 0.91
C ASP A 110 -6.61 12.99 -0.44
N VAL A 111 -7.56 12.12 -0.80
CA VAL A 111 -8.44 12.33 -1.95
C VAL A 111 -9.76 12.92 -1.45
N SER A 112 -9.84 14.25 -1.41
CA SER A 112 -11.01 14.98 -0.96
C SER A 112 -11.17 16.29 -1.73
N ALA A 113 -12.41 16.77 -1.85
CA ALA A 113 -12.73 18.01 -2.56
C ALA A 113 -13.92 18.74 -1.95
N PRO A 114 -14.12 20.05 -2.25
CA PRO A 114 -15.25 20.82 -1.77
C PRO A 114 -16.61 20.35 -2.31
N SER A 115 -16.65 19.65 -3.44
CA SER A 115 -17.87 19.15 -4.04
C SER A 115 -17.75 17.70 -4.49
N ARG A 116 -18.92 17.04 -4.67
CA ARG A 116 -19.00 15.67 -5.17
C ARG A 116 -18.37 15.52 -6.56
N ASN A 117 -18.63 16.49 -7.43
CA ASN A 117 -18.13 16.46 -8.80
C ASN A 117 -16.60 16.57 -8.83
N GLU A 118 -16.03 17.53 -8.10
CA GLU A 118 -14.57 17.68 -8.01
C GLU A 118 -13.89 16.46 -7.37
N CYS A 119 -14.50 15.86 -6.34
CA CYS A 119 -14.00 14.62 -5.76
C CYS A 119 -13.99 13.49 -6.79
N TRP A 120 -15.06 13.33 -7.53
CA TRP A 120 -15.17 12.31 -8.58
C TRP A 120 -14.17 12.55 -9.72
N GLU A 121 -14.00 13.78 -10.17
CA GLU A 121 -13.00 14.17 -11.17
C GLU A 121 -11.58 13.80 -10.71
N GLN A 122 -11.22 14.14 -9.48
CA GLN A 122 -9.92 13.74 -8.90
C GLN A 122 -9.72 12.22 -8.88
N VAL A 123 -10.75 11.46 -8.49
CA VAL A 123 -10.72 10.00 -8.50
C VAL A 123 -10.43 9.47 -9.90
N GLN A 124 -11.17 9.97 -10.89
CA GLN A 124 -11.02 9.53 -12.29
C GLN A 124 -9.64 9.88 -12.86
N GLU A 125 -9.15 11.10 -12.61
CA GLU A 125 -7.84 11.56 -13.09
C GLU A 125 -6.69 10.70 -12.51
N ARG A 126 -6.73 10.42 -11.20
CA ARG A 126 -5.72 9.60 -10.53
C ARG A 126 -5.67 8.18 -11.10
N ILE A 127 -6.82 7.54 -11.27
CA ILE A 127 -6.89 6.18 -11.82
C ILE A 127 -6.46 6.16 -13.29
N LYS A 128 -6.89 7.12 -14.10
CA LYS A 128 -6.51 7.23 -15.51
C LYS A 128 -5.00 7.42 -15.68
N ALA A 129 -4.41 8.33 -14.91
CA ALA A 129 -2.98 8.57 -14.95
C ALA A 129 -2.19 7.31 -14.53
N ALA A 130 -2.64 6.65 -13.46
CA ALA A 130 -2.02 5.43 -12.96
C ALA A 130 -2.14 4.26 -13.96
N HIS A 131 -3.30 4.08 -14.59
CA HIS A 131 -3.54 3.05 -15.60
C HIS A 131 -2.57 3.19 -16.79
N THR A 132 -2.32 4.41 -17.25
CA THR A 132 -1.39 4.68 -18.36
C THR A 132 0.02 4.15 -18.11
N VAL A 133 0.52 4.28 -16.88
CA VAL A 133 1.85 3.76 -16.49
C VAL A 133 1.77 2.25 -16.23
N ALA A 134 0.70 1.79 -15.60
CA ALA A 134 0.52 0.38 -15.24
C ALA A 134 0.46 -0.55 -16.47
N GLN A 135 -0.01 -0.07 -17.62
CA GLN A 135 0.04 -0.82 -18.88
C GLN A 135 1.46 -1.16 -19.36
N ARG A 136 2.47 -0.44 -18.85
CA ARG A 136 3.89 -0.69 -19.13
C ARG A 136 4.64 -1.19 -17.91
N MET A 137 3.92 -1.60 -16.87
CA MET A 137 4.51 -1.99 -15.60
C MET A 137 5.51 -3.12 -15.75
N THR A 138 6.72 -2.87 -15.29
CA THR A 138 7.79 -3.88 -15.20
C THR A 138 8.00 -4.34 -13.76
N HIS A 139 7.61 -3.51 -12.79
CA HIS A 139 7.80 -3.77 -11.36
C HIS A 139 6.56 -3.34 -10.57
N LEU A 140 6.06 -4.26 -9.76
CA LEU A 140 5.00 -4.00 -8.78
C LEU A 140 5.55 -4.17 -7.37
N PHE A 141 5.40 -3.14 -6.55
CA PHE A 141 5.75 -3.15 -5.14
C PHE A 141 4.48 -3.04 -4.31
N VAL A 142 4.24 -4.01 -3.44
CA VAL A 142 3.08 -4.01 -2.55
C VAL A 142 3.54 -4.13 -1.10
N THR A 143 3.03 -3.26 -0.24
CA THR A 143 3.26 -3.36 1.20
C THR A 143 1.96 -3.62 1.92
N LEU A 144 1.82 -4.82 2.44
CA LEU A 144 0.67 -5.27 3.24
C LEU A 144 0.93 -4.96 4.72
N SER A 145 -0.08 -4.49 5.45
CA SER A 145 0.07 -4.08 6.85
C SER A 145 -0.93 -4.72 7.80
N THR A 146 -2.14 -5.02 7.36
CA THR A 146 -3.21 -5.56 8.22
C THR A 146 -4.16 -6.44 7.41
N ASP A 147 -4.70 -7.44 8.06
CA ASP A 147 -5.79 -8.29 7.58
C ASP A 147 -7.18 -7.78 8.02
N HIS A 148 -7.22 -6.74 8.85
CA HIS A 148 -8.45 -6.09 9.28
C HIS A 148 -9.02 -5.21 8.16
N VAL A 149 -10.31 -5.38 7.90
CA VAL A 149 -11.08 -4.56 6.95
C VAL A 149 -12.36 -4.04 7.60
N TYR A 150 -12.88 -2.97 7.03
CA TYR A 150 -14.11 -2.35 7.50
C TYR A 150 -15.14 -2.37 6.38
N ARG A 151 -16.23 -3.08 6.62
CA ARG A 151 -17.34 -3.23 5.70
C ARG A 151 -18.41 -2.20 6.02
N LEU A 152 -18.90 -1.51 5.00
CA LEU A 152 -19.96 -0.51 5.17
C LEU A 152 -21.29 -1.21 5.53
N ARG A 153 -21.93 -0.81 6.65
CA ARG A 153 -23.19 -1.44 7.09
C ARG A 153 -24.36 -1.09 6.19
N ALA A 154 -24.34 0.06 5.53
CA ALA A 154 -25.38 0.48 4.59
C ALA A 154 -25.34 -0.31 3.27
N ASP A 155 -24.16 -0.82 2.91
CA ASP A 155 -23.92 -1.69 1.76
C ASP A 155 -22.82 -2.68 2.08
N GLU A 156 -23.20 -3.87 2.50
CA GLU A 156 -22.26 -4.91 2.92
C GLU A 156 -21.38 -5.47 1.78
N SER A 157 -21.63 -5.10 0.54
CA SER A 157 -20.73 -5.43 -0.58
C SER A 157 -19.46 -4.56 -0.57
N VAL A 158 -19.48 -3.40 0.10
CA VAL A 158 -18.40 -2.42 0.09
C VAL A 158 -17.47 -2.63 1.29
N ILE A 159 -16.22 -2.99 1.03
CA ILE A 159 -15.11 -2.87 1.98
C ILE A 159 -14.45 -1.51 1.74
N VAL A 160 -14.49 -0.62 2.74
CA VAL A 160 -13.94 0.72 2.60
C VAL A 160 -12.42 0.70 2.74
N ALA A 161 -11.75 1.55 1.99
CA ALA A 161 -10.30 1.72 2.09
C ALA A 161 -9.90 2.53 3.34
N ASN A 162 -10.78 3.45 3.75
CA ASN A 162 -10.61 4.30 4.92
C ASN A 162 -11.98 4.64 5.53
N CYS A 163 -12.06 4.72 6.85
CA CYS A 163 -13.29 5.11 7.55
C CYS A 163 -13.54 6.61 7.60
N HIS A 164 -12.61 7.44 7.12
CA HIS A 164 -12.71 8.91 7.02
C HIS A 164 -13.20 9.61 8.30
N LYS A 165 -12.82 9.06 9.47
CA LYS A 165 -13.24 9.53 10.81
C LYS A 165 -14.77 9.54 11.02
N GLU A 166 -15.53 8.78 10.22
CA GLU A 166 -16.93 8.58 10.44
C GLU A 166 -17.20 7.71 11.69
N PRO A 167 -18.41 7.75 12.26
CA PRO A 167 -18.76 6.92 13.42
C PRO A 167 -18.53 5.44 13.17
N ALA A 168 -17.90 4.75 14.12
CA ALA A 168 -17.65 3.30 14.04
C ALA A 168 -18.93 2.47 13.80
N ALA A 169 -20.08 3.00 14.22
CA ALA A 169 -21.39 2.36 13.99
C ALA A 169 -21.75 2.21 12.51
N HIS A 170 -21.12 2.96 11.60
CA HIS A 170 -21.34 2.83 10.16
C HIS A 170 -20.63 1.61 9.56
N PHE A 171 -19.71 1.00 10.29
CA PHE A 171 -18.87 -0.07 9.79
C PHE A 171 -19.00 -1.33 10.60
N ARG A 172 -18.68 -2.45 9.98
CA ARG A 172 -18.42 -3.73 10.63
C ARG A 172 -16.98 -4.11 10.36
N GLU A 173 -16.21 -4.26 11.42
CA GLU A 173 -14.85 -4.78 11.33
C GLU A 173 -14.89 -6.29 11.12
N GLU A 174 -14.02 -6.79 10.25
CA GLU A 174 -13.81 -8.22 10.04
C GLU A 174 -12.34 -8.49 9.72
N ILE A 175 -11.89 -9.72 9.97
CA ILE A 175 -10.55 -10.20 9.63
C ILE A 175 -10.67 -11.04 8.37
N LEU A 176 -9.88 -10.70 7.37
CA LEU A 176 -9.84 -11.48 6.12
C LEU A 176 -9.07 -12.79 6.33
N PRO A 177 -9.65 -13.95 5.98
CA PRO A 177 -8.95 -15.22 6.05
C PRO A 177 -7.73 -15.24 5.13
N LEU A 178 -6.57 -15.65 5.67
CA LEU A 178 -5.31 -15.69 4.89
C LEU A 178 -5.44 -16.50 3.60
N ALA A 179 -6.12 -17.64 3.65
CA ALA A 179 -6.34 -18.50 2.49
C ALA A 179 -7.09 -17.76 1.36
N GLN A 180 -8.12 -16.99 1.71
CA GLN A 180 -8.88 -16.18 0.75
C GLN A 180 -8.01 -15.09 0.12
N MET A 181 -7.19 -14.41 0.92
CA MET A 181 -6.27 -13.38 0.40
C MET A 181 -5.25 -13.98 -0.57
N VAL A 182 -4.64 -15.10 -0.20
CA VAL A 182 -3.67 -15.80 -1.06
C VAL A 182 -4.32 -16.25 -2.38
N GLU A 183 -5.53 -16.82 -2.32
CA GLU A 183 -6.27 -17.25 -3.51
C GLU A 183 -6.56 -16.07 -4.44
N GLN A 184 -7.11 -14.97 -3.92
CA GLN A 184 -7.47 -13.80 -4.72
C GLN A 184 -6.26 -13.14 -5.37
N TRP A 185 -5.18 -12.94 -4.61
CA TRP A 185 -3.94 -12.37 -5.14
C TRP A 185 -3.28 -13.29 -6.18
N SER A 186 -3.24 -14.60 -5.93
CA SER A 186 -2.68 -15.58 -6.88
C SER A 186 -3.47 -15.64 -8.17
N ALA A 187 -4.81 -15.61 -8.08
CA ALA A 187 -5.68 -15.61 -9.25
C ALA A 187 -5.51 -14.34 -10.10
N TRP A 188 -5.31 -13.18 -9.46
CA TRP A 188 -5.03 -11.95 -10.19
C TRP A 188 -3.63 -11.94 -10.79
N MET A 189 -2.59 -12.34 -10.05
CA MET A 189 -1.22 -12.39 -10.57
C MET A 189 -1.08 -13.31 -11.79
N ALA A 190 -1.84 -14.41 -11.82
CA ALA A 190 -1.85 -15.33 -12.97
C ALA A 190 -2.48 -14.72 -14.25
N GLN A 191 -3.06 -13.53 -14.18
CA GLN A 191 -3.62 -12.80 -15.32
C GLN A 191 -2.67 -11.73 -15.88
N LEU A 192 -1.51 -11.53 -15.22
CA LEU A 192 -0.53 -10.50 -15.61
C LEU A 192 0.51 -11.00 -16.64
N ASP A 193 0.45 -12.27 -17.03
CA ASP A 193 1.37 -12.92 -17.98
C ASP A 193 1.04 -12.65 -19.46
#